data_655e6423db58c0356a36010728e2a80e
#
_entry.id   655e6423db58c0356a36010728e2a80e
#
_cell.length_a   1.000
_cell.length_b   1.000
_cell.length_c   1.000
_cell.angle_alpha   90.00
_cell.angle_beta   90.00
_cell.angle_gamma   90.00
#
_symmetry.space_group_name_H-M   'P 1'
#
loop_
_entity.id
_entity.type
_entity.pdbx_description
1 polymer ?
#
loop_
_entity_poly.entity_id
_entity_poly.type
_entity_poly.pdbx_seq_one_letter_code
_entity_poly.pdbx_strand_id
1 'polypeptide(L)'
;MPKLRDGVIKRGGSWSYVIRVPDPATGVSKPRWLGGFDTEEAAKAARDEARVRARNGQYVNRSASTVADYLTEWLEAHAATVKPKTLAGYRHDIEHYIVPRIGRMRLQALRPAVISKLYRDLAEHGGRDGQVLSATTISHIHRTLRKALADAVDVEQLLTTNPAARSKRPRSTNSEPIHVWTAHQLGAFLTTARFHRLFAFYRLAAYTGARAASCCTSGGPPWTWTRPRSLSAAQPRSCAAIELREPPKVDGPARSVSTATP
;
A
#
# COMPACT_ATOMS: atom_id res chain seq x y z
N MET A 1 24.88 -9.65 -47.40
CA MET A 1 23.98 -9.25 -46.31
C MET A 1 22.55 -9.63 -46.69
N PRO A 2 21.77 -10.34 -45.86
CA PRO A 2 20.40 -10.67 -46.21
C PRO A 2 19.57 -9.40 -46.34
N LYS A 3 18.86 -9.27 -47.48
CA LYS A 3 18.02 -8.10 -47.75
C LYS A 3 16.86 -8.02 -46.75
N LEU A 4 16.72 -6.88 -46.12
CA LEU A 4 15.64 -6.56 -45.20
C LEU A 4 14.34 -6.43 -46.02
N ARG A 5 13.57 -7.50 -46.14
CA ARG A 5 12.22 -7.43 -46.70
C ARG A 5 11.26 -7.07 -45.55
N ASP A 6 10.59 -5.94 -45.67
CA ASP A 6 9.60 -5.47 -44.69
C ASP A 6 10.05 -5.35 -43.24
N GLY A 7 11.36 -5.20 -42.97
CA GLY A 7 11.85 -5.10 -41.58
C GLY A 7 11.85 -6.43 -40.80
N VAL A 8 11.69 -7.57 -41.48
CA VAL A 8 11.81 -8.93 -40.90
C VAL A 8 13.00 -9.61 -41.56
N ILE A 9 13.80 -10.33 -40.81
CA ILE A 9 14.99 -11.03 -41.26
C ILE A 9 15.13 -12.38 -40.54
N LYS A 10 15.62 -13.38 -41.28
CA LYS A 10 16.00 -14.67 -40.70
C LYS A 10 17.45 -14.61 -40.22
N ARG A 11 17.68 -14.89 -38.94
CA ARG A 11 19.02 -14.98 -38.33
C ARG A 11 19.19 -16.35 -37.68
N GLY A 12 20.08 -17.18 -38.22
CA GLY A 12 20.21 -18.55 -37.76
C GLY A 12 18.92 -19.34 -37.99
N GLY A 13 18.43 -20.03 -36.95
CA GLY A 13 17.18 -20.79 -37.01
C GLY A 13 15.90 -20.03 -36.70
N SER A 14 15.98 -18.74 -36.36
CA SER A 14 14.82 -17.94 -35.94
C SER A 14 14.63 -16.67 -36.77
N TRP A 15 13.38 -16.16 -36.78
CA TRP A 15 13.03 -14.91 -37.41
C TRP A 15 13.11 -13.74 -36.41
N SER A 16 13.50 -12.58 -36.92
CA SER A 16 13.64 -11.35 -36.13
C SER A 16 13.06 -10.17 -36.91
N TYR A 17 12.49 -9.20 -36.17
CA TYR A 17 12.04 -7.95 -36.78
C TYR A 17 12.72 -6.75 -36.15
N VAL A 18 12.71 -5.62 -36.89
CA VAL A 18 13.19 -4.31 -36.44
C VAL A 18 12.02 -3.31 -36.40
N ILE A 19 11.95 -2.59 -35.30
CA ILE A 19 11.09 -1.39 -35.20
C ILE A 19 11.94 -0.19 -34.82
N ARG A 20 11.49 1.00 -35.21
CA ARG A 20 12.06 2.24 -34.72
C ARG A 20 11.18 2.77 -33.59
N VAL A 21 11.81 3.01 -32.46
CA VAL A 21 11.12 3.53 -31.27
C VAL A 21 11.80 4.82 -30.86
N PRO A 22 11.05 5.91 -30.61
CA PRO A 22 11.62 7.13 -30.08
C PRO A 22 12.18 6.86 -28.67
N ASP A 23 13.38 7.33 -28.44
CA ASP A 23 14.02 7.33 -27.13
C ASP A 23 13.34 8.42 -26.28
N PRO A 24 12.71 8.10 -25.13
CA PRO A 24 11.98 9.08 -24.33
C PRO A 24 12.87 10.23 -23.82
N ALA A 25 14.17 10.00 -23.63
CA ALA A 25 15.09 11.01 -23.14
C ALA A 25 15.58 11.99 -24.24
N THR A 26 15.75 11.50 -25.47
CA THR A 26 16.36 12.28 -26.56
C THR A 26 15.44 12.58 -27.73
N GLY A 27 14.25 11.94 -27.77
CA GLY A 27 13.33 12.01 -28.90
C GLY A 27 13.85 11.33 -30.18
N VAL A 28 15.08 10.86 -30.20
CA VAL A 28 15.72 10.26 -31.37
C VAL A 28 15.23 8.83 -31.55
N SER A 29 14.74 8.52 -32.76
CA SER A 29 14.25 7.19 -33.10
C SER A 29 15.40 6.21 -33.28
N LYS A 30 15.52 5.22 -32.36
CA LYS A 30 16.53 4.16 -32.41
C LYS A 30 15.96 2.85 -32.94
N PRO A 31 16.70 2.10 -33.81
CA PRO A 31 16.23 0.79 -34.25
C PRO A 31 16.35 -0.24 -33.12
N ARG A 32 15.30 -1.01 -32.89
CA ARG A 32 15.26 -2.11 -31.92
C ARG A 32 14.98 -3.42 -32.64
N TRP A 33 15.83 -4.40 -32.40
CA TRP A 33 15.72 -5.75 -32.95
C TRP A 33 15.06 -6.68 -31.94
N LEU A 34 14.03 -7.41 -32.38
CA LEU A 34 13.37 -8.45 -31.60
C LEU A 34 13.37 -9.74 -32.40
N GLY A 35 13.86 -10.81 -31.80
CA GLY A 35 14.01 -12.12 -32.43
C GLY A 35 13.42 -13.24 -31.59
N GLY A 36 13.56 -14.47 -32.10
CA GLY A 36 13.09 -15.69 -31.43
C GLY A 36 11.73 -16.17 -31.93
N PHE A 37 11.35 -15.79 -33.16
CA PHE A 37 10.13 -16.27 -33.79
C PHE A 37 10.45 -17.48 -34.71
N ASP A 38 9.61 -18.50 -34.64
CA ASP A 38 9.79 -19.74 -35.41
C ASP A 38 9.41 -19.55 -36.88
N THR A 39 8.46 -18.63 -37.17
CA THR A 39 7.98 -18.38 -38.53
C THR A 39 8.07 -16.91 -38.91
N GLU A 40 8.15 -16.65 -40.23
CA GLU A 40 8.13 -15.29 -40.76
C GLU A 40 6.82 -14.56 -40.47
N GLU A 41 5.71 -15.29 -40.56
CA GLU A 41 4.38 -14.76 -40.32
C GLU A 41 4.21 -14.33 -38.84
N ALA A 42 4.70 -15.13 -37.90
CA ALA A 42 4.70 -14.78 -36.48
C ALA A 42 5.53 -13.53 -36.20
N ALA A 43 6.69 -13.39 -36.85
CA ALA A 43 7.53 -12.19 -36.74
C ALA A 43 6.85 -10.95 -37.34
N LYS A 44 6.18 -11.09 -38.50
CA LYS A 44 5.41 -10.00 -39.14
C LYS A 44 4.24 -9.54 -38.24
N ALA A 45 3.44 -10.47 -37.73
CA ALA A 45 2.33 -10.18 -36.85
C ALA A 45 2.80 -9.44 -35.57
N ALA A 46 3.85 -9.94 -34.93
CA ALA A 46 4.44 -9.31 -33.75
C ALA A 46 5.01 -7.90 -34.04
N ARG A 47 5.62 -7.70 -35.23
CA ARG A 47 6.09 -6.39 -35.69
C ARG A 47 4.95 -5.39 -35.84
N ASP A 48 3.87 -5.81 -36.49
CA ASP A 48 2.76 -4.93 -36.77
C ASP A 48 2.01 -4.53 -35.49
N GLU A 49 1.87 -5.46 -34.57
CA GLU A 49 1.37 -5.17 -33.22
C GLU A 49 2.30 -4.20 -32.47
N ALA A 50 3.62 -4.41 -32.53
CA ALA A 50 4.61 -3.52 -31.93
C ALA A 50 4.59 -2.11 -32.54
N ARG A 51 4.37 -2.00 -33.86
CA ARG A 51 4.20 -0.70 -34.56
C ARG A 51 2.94 0.03 -34.10
N VAL A 52 1.83 -0.67 -33.93
CA VAL A 52 0.60 -0.08 -33.40
C VAL A 52 0.81 0.42 -31.98
N ARG A 53 1.44 -0.37 -31.12
CA ARG A 53 1.79 0.05 -29.76
C ARG A 53 2.72 1.25 -29.73
N ALA A 54 3.72 1.28 -30.62
CA ALA A 54 4.66 2.42 -30.72
C ALA A 54 3.95 3.70 -31.17
N ARG A 55 3.00 3.62 -32.13
CA ARG A 55 2.20 4.79 -32.57
C ARG A 55 1.31 5.32 -31.47
N ASN A 56 0.78 4.43 -30.63
CA ASN A 56 -0.09 4.78 -29.50
C ASN A 56 0.71 5.22 -28.25
N GLY A 57 2.04 5.36 -28.32
CA GLY A 57 2.89 5.67 -27.18
C GLY A 57 2.95 4.55 -26.12
N GLN A 58 2.45 3.35 -26.42
CA GLN A 58 2.36 2.21 -25.50
C GLN A 58 3.52 1.21 -25.68
N TYR A 59 4.56 1.58 -26.41
CA TYR A 59 5.68 0.69 -26.58
C TYR A 59 6.59 0.72 -25.37
N VAL A 60 6.61 -0.39 -24.66
CA VAL A 60 7.47 -0.60 -23.49
C VAL A 60 8.72 -1.37 -23.90
N ASN A 61 9.89 -0.81 -23.65
CA ASN A 61 11.16 -1.48 -23.86
C ASN A 61 11.27 -2.70 -22.93
N ARG A 62 11.83 -3.81 -23.44
CA ARG A 62 12.18 -4.94 -22.57
C ARG A 62 13.20 -4.48 -21.54
N SER A 63 12.82 -4.58 -20.26
CA SER A 63 13.70 -4.34 -19.12
C SER A 63 14.00 -5.67 -18.41
N ALA A 64 15.25 -5.81 -17.96
CA ALA A 64 15.64 -6.90 -17.09
C ALA A 64 15.38 -6.59 -15.61
N SER A 65 14.95 -5.36 -15.30
CA SER A 65 14.70 -4.86 -13.95
C SER A 65 13.74 -5.77 -13.20
N THR A 66 14.11 -6.13 -11.98
CA THR A 66 13.27 -6.90 -11.08
C THR A 66 12.28 -5.99 -10.36
N VAL A 67 11.26 -6.60 -9.72
CA VAL A 67 10.32 -5.86 -8.88
C VAL A 67 11.04 -5.19 -7.70
N ALA A 68 12.06 -5.84 -7.14
CA ALA A 68 12.86 -5.28 -6.04
C ALA A 68 13.65 -4.04 -6.48
N ASP A 69 14.36 -4.12 -7.61
CA ASP A 69 15.16 -3.00 -8.13
C ASP A 69 14.25 -1.79 -8.39
N TYR A 70 13.15 -2.03 -9.09
CA TYR A 70 12.17 -0.99 -9.39
C TYR A 70 11.59 -0.31 -8.13
N LEU A 71 11.14 -1.11 -7.15
CA LEU A 71 10.55 -0.57 -5.93
C LEU A 71 11.55 0.20 -5.06
N THR A 72 12.83 -0.16 -5.10
CA THR A 72 13.90 0.58 -4.43
C THR A 72 14.11 1.95 -5.07
N GLU A 73 14.26 2.01 -6.40
CA GLU A 73 14.38 3.26 -7.16
C GLU A 73 13.13 4.15 -6.95
N TRP A 74 11.95 3.54 -6.97
CA TRP A 74 10.69 4.24 -6.73
C TRP A 74 10.61 4.87 -5.34
N LEU A 75 11.08 4.18 -4.29
CA LEU A 75 11.15 4.74 -2.93
C LEU A 75 12.07 5.94 -2.84
N GLU A 76 13.24 5.88 -3.50
CA GLU A 76 14.20 6.97 -3.53
C GLU A 76 13.63 8.19 -4.24
N ALA A 77 13.00 8.00 -5.40
CA ALA A 77 12.33 9.06 -6.16
C ALA A 77 11.20 9.73 -5.36
N HIS A 78 10.47 8.94 -4.54
CA HIS A 78 9.35 9.45 -3.73
C HIS A 78 9.80 10.11 -2.41
N ALA A 79 11.04 9.93 -1.98
CA ALA A 79 11.53 10.45 -0.71
C ALA A 79 11.34 11.98 -0.56
N ALA A 80 11.51 12.72 -1.66
CA ALA A 80 11.36 14.18 -1.68
C ALA A 80 9.89 14.65 -1.79
N THR A 81 8.96 13.77 -2.21
CA THR A 81 7.58 14.19 -2.55
C THR A 81 6.56 13.86 -1.48
N VAL A 82 6.87 12.93 -0.56
CA VAL A 82 5.93 12.47 0.47
C VAL A 82 6.41 12.78 1.88
N LYS A 83 5.48 12.83 2.82
CA LYS A 83 5.82 13.03 4.23
C LYS A 83 6.67 11.88 4.77
N PRO A 84 7.64 12.12 5.68
CA PRO A 84 8.52 11.08 6.20
C PRO A 84 7.79 9.85 6.75
N LYS A 85 6.66 10.05 7.44
CA LYS A 85 5.83 8.95 7.97
C LYS A 85 5.22 8.10 6.85
N THR A 86 4.80 8.72 5.75
CA THR A 86 4.25 8.00 4.58
C THR A 86 5.33 7.18 3.89
N LEU A 87 6.52 7.76 3.71
CA LEU A 87 7.67 7.07 3.13
C LEU A 87 8.08 5.86 3.98
N ALA A 88 8.12 6.02 5.31
CA ALA A 88 8.40 4.93 6.23
C ALA A 88 7.36 3.79 6.09
N GLY A 89 6.08 4.13 5.91
CA GLY A 89 5.02 3.15 5.65
C GLY A 89 5.23 2.42 4.32
N TYR A 90 5.54 3.12 3.24
CA TYR A 90 5.83 2.51 1.95
C TYR A 90 7.05 1.58 2.02
N ARG A 91 8.13 2.03 2.67
CA ARG A 91 9.32 1.23 2.87
C ARG A 91 9.01 -0.05 3.65
N HIS A 92 8.28 0.06 4.74
CA HIS A 92 7.87 -1.09 5.55
C HIS A 92 7.06 -2.10 4.71
N ASP A 93 6.06 -1.64 3.95
CA ASP A 93 5.24 -2.51 3.11
C ASP A 93 6.08 -3.23 2.04
N ILE A 94 7.01 -2.51 1.42
CA ILE A 94 7.86 -3.04 0.35
C ILE A 94 8.87 -4.04 0.89
N GLU A 95 9.63 -3.69 1.92
CA GLU A 95 10.73 -4.50 2.46
C GLU A 95 10.24 -5.77 3.17
N HIS A 96 9.13 -5.68 3.91
CA HIS A 96 8.67 -6.80 4.74
C HIS A 96 7.66 -7.70 4.03
N TYR A 97 6.83 -7.15 3.13
CA TYR A 97 5.73 -7.93 2.55
C TYR A 97 5.90 -8.22 1.06
N ILE A 98 6.38 -7.26 0.26
CA ILE A 98 6.40 -7.37 -1.19
C ILE A 98 7.69 -8.03 -1.69
N VAL A 99 8.84 -7.43 -1.37
CA VAL A 99 10.16 -7.87 -1.89
C VAL A 99 10.50 -9.31 -1.50
N PRO A 100 10.26 -9.81 -0.28
CA PRO A 100 10.59 -11.19 0.07
C PRO A 100 9.84 -12.24 -0.76
N ARG A 101 8.66 -11.88 -1.31
CA ARG A 101 7.77 -12.82 -2.00
C ARG A 101 7.84 -12.72 -3.52
N ILE A 102 7.89 -11.51 -4.06
CA ILE A 102 7.87 -11.28 -5.51
C ILE A 102 9.04 -10.45 -6.03
N GLY A 103 9.95 -9.99 -5.17
CA GLY A 103 11.05 -9.09 -5.51
C GLY A 103 11.97 -9.62 -6.61
N ARG A 104 12.24 -10.92 -6.64
CA ARG A 104 13.12 -11.56 -7.64
C ARG A 104 12.49 -11.69 -9.03
N MET A 105 11.19 -11.44 -9.16
CA MET A 105 10.53 -11.52 -10.47
C MET A 105 10.86 -10.30 -11.32
N ARG A 106 10.91 -10.50 -12.64
CA ARG A 106 11.00 -9.35 -13.57
C ARG A 106 9.72 -8.53 -13.49
N LEU A 107 9.86 -7.22 -13.44
CA LEU A 107 8.73 -6.28 -13.36
C LEU A 107 7.69 -6.55 -14.47
N GLN A 108 8.15 -6.73 -15.70
CA GLN A 108 7.29 -6.98 -16.86
C GLN A 108 6.65 -8.38 -16.90
N ALA A 109 7.11 -9.30 -16.06
CA ALA A 109 6.50 -10.63 -15.90
C ALA A 109 5.39 -10.65 -14.83
N LEU A 110 5.20 -9.55 -14.11
CA LEU A 110 4.21 -9.45 -13.04
C LEU A 110 2.79 -9.50 -13.61
N ARG A 111 2.01 -10.48 -13.15
CA ARG A 111 0.62 -10.71 -13.59
C ARG A 111 -0.34 -10.50 -12.44
N PRO A 112 -1.62 -10.12 -12.71
CA PRO A 112 -2.65 -9.99 -11.66
C PRO A 112 -2.83 -11.25 -10.80
N ALA A 113 -2.65 -12.43 -11.38
CA ALA A 113 -2.74 -13.71 -10.68
C ALA A 113 -1.64 -13.86 -9.62
N VAL A 114 -0.41 -13.43 -9.91
CA VAL A 114 0.72 -13.47 -8.97
C VAL A 114 0.46 -12.55 -7.79
N ILE A 115 -0.04 -11.34 -8.04
CA ILE A 115 -0.39 -10.37 -6.99
C ILE A 115 -1.56 -10.89 -6.15
N SER A 116 -2.55 -11.52 -6.77
CA SER A 116 -3.67 -12.14 -6.03
C SER A 116 -3.20 -13.31 -5.15
N LYS A 117 -2.21 -14.09 -5.62
CA LYS A 117 -1.56 -15.14 -4.80
C LYS A 117 -0.81 -14.50 -3.64
N LEU A 118 -0.01 -13.45 -3.87
CA LEU A 118 0.68 -12.71 -2.82
C LEU A 118 -0.28 -12.30 -1.69
N TYR A 119 -1.46 -11.77 -2.02
CA TYR A 119 -2.42 -11.36 -0.99
C TYR A 119 -3.05 -12.51 -0.23
N ARG A 120 -3.22 -13.68 -0.85
CA ARG A 120 -3.66 -14.90 -0.14
C ARG A 120 -2.58 -15.41 0.81
N ASP A 121 -1.35 -15.50 0.33
CA ASP A 121 -0.22 -15.94 1.16
C ASP A 121 -0.01 -15.00 2.35
N LEU A 122 -0.22 -13.68 2.16
CA LEU A 122 -0.19 -12.69 3.24
C LEU A 122 -1.36 -12.85 4.22
N ALA A 123 -2.54 -13.21 3.74
CA ALA A 123 -3.71 -13.45 4.60
C ALA A 123 -3.53 -14.71 5.46
N GLU A 124 -2.79 -15.69 4.98
CA GLU A 124 -2.60 -16.96 5.69
C GLU A 124 -1.38 -16.93 6.63
N HIS A 125 -0.25 -16.34 6.17
CA HIS A 125 1.05 -16.44 6.85
C HIS A 125 1.84 -15.13 6.85
N GLY A 126 1.18 -13.98 6.62
CA GLY A 126 1.87 -12.70 6.42
C GLY A 126 2.26 -11.96 7.70
N GLY A 127 1.68 -12.31 8.83
CA GLY A 127 1.92 -11.65 10.10
C GLY A 127 3.25 -12.02 10.76
N ARG A 128 3.53 -11.36 11.87
CA ARG A 128 4.70 -11.68 12.68
C ARG A 128 4.55 -13.11 13.19
N ASP A 129 5.62 -13.89 13.13
CA ASP A 129 5.65 -15.31 13.53
C ASP A 129 4.66 -16.21 12.74
N GLY A 130 4.39 -15.86 11.46
CA GLY A 130 3.51 -16.64 10.60
C GLY A 130 2.01 -16.47 10.88
N GLN A 131 1.62 -15.47 11.66
CA GLN A 131 0.21 -15.22 11.96
C GLN A 131 -0.55 -14.62 10.76
N VAL A 132 -1.86 -14.66 10.84
CA VAL A 132 -2.79 -14.10 9.86
C VAL A 132 -2.69 -12.57 9.82
N LEU A 133 -2.58 -11.99 8.63
CA LEU A 133 -2.63 -10.55 8.44
C LEU A 133 -4.07 -10.06 8.26
N SER A 134 -4.40 -8.93 8.89
CA SER A 134 -5.73 -8.35 8.74
C SER A 134 -5.98 -7.88 7.30
N ALA A 135 -7.22 -7.99 6.83
CA ALA A 135 -7.63 -7.50 5.50
C ALA A 135 -7.33 -6.00 5.32
N THR A 136 -7.36 -5.22 6.40
CA THR A 136 -6.99 -3.79 6.41
C THR A 136 -5.51 -3.62 6.07
N THR A 137 -4.63 -4.39 6.71
CA THR A 137 -3.18 -4.36 6.43
C THR A 137 -2.90 -4.75 4.98
N ILE A 138 -3.53 -5.82 4.49
CA ILE A 138 -3.41 -6.23 3.07
C ILE A 138 -3.89 -5.13 2.12
N SER A 139 -4.95 -4.39 2.50
CA SER A 139 -5.42 -3.23 1.73
C SER A 139 -4.42 -2.07 1.72
N HIS A 140 -3.64 -1.86 2.77
CA HIS A 140 -2.54 -0.88 2.78
C HIS A 140 -1.41 -1.32 1.85
N ILE A 141 -0.94 -2.56 1.96
CA ILE A 141 0.08 -3.15 1.08
C ILE A 141 -0.35 -3.05 -0.40
N HIS A 142 -1.63 -3.35 -0.69
CA HIS A 142 -2.15 -3.20 -2.05
C HIS A 142 -2.11 -1.75 -2.54
N ARG A 143 -2.46 -0.76 -1.70
CA ARG A 143 -2.41 0.66 -2.10
C ARG A 143 -0.98 1.07 -2.44
N THR A 144 -0.01 0.68 -1.63
CA THR A 144 1.42 0.93 -1.87
C THR A 144 1.86 0.31 -3.19
N LEU A 145 1.61 -0.99 -3.41
CA LEU A 145 1.98 -1.68 -4.64
C LEU A 145 1.26 -1.10 -5.86
N ARG A 146 -0.04 -0.83 -5.75
CA ARG A 146 -0.83 -0.24 -6.84
C ARG A 146 -0.32 1.14 -7.23
N LYS A 147 0.05 1.98 -6.25
CA LYS A 147 0.63 3.30 -6.49
C LYS A 147 1.95 3.18 -7.24
N ALA A 148 2.88 2.36 -6.75
CA ALA A 148 4.17 2.16 -7.40
C ALA A 148 4.02 1.63 -8.84
N LEU A 149 3.14 0.64 -9.06
CA LEU A 149 2.91 0.11 -10.40
C LEU A 149 2.10 1.06 -11.31
N ALA A 150 1.35 2.02 -10.76
CA ALA A 150 0.74 3.09 -11.56
C ALA A 150 1.83 4.03 -12.10
N ASP A 151 2.78 4.40 -11.25
CA ASP A 151 3.89 5.26 -11.66
C ASP A 151 4.79 4.54 -12.69
N ALA A 152 4.96 3.21 -12.60
CA ALA A 152 5.64 2.40 -13.62
C ALA A 152 4.94 2.44 -14.99
N VAL A 153 3.63 2.65 -15.01
CA VAL A 153 2.86 2.80 -16.28
C VAL A 153 2.87 4.24 -16.74
N ASP A 154 2.53 5.18 -15.88
CA ASP A 154 2.20 6.55 -16.25
C ASP A 154 3.44 7.45 -16.36
N VAL A 155 4.43 7.24 -15.52
CA VAL A 155 5.64 8.08 -15.44
C VAL A 155 6.83 7.43 -16.16
N GLU A 156 7.16 6.19 -15.79
CA GLU A 156 8.38 5.55 -16.28
C GLU A 156 8.17 4.70 -17.52
N GLN A 157 6.93 4.44 -17.91
CA GLN A 157 6.55 3.67 -19.10
C GLN A 157 7.22 2.28 -19.16
N LEU A 158 7.45 1.66 -18.00
CA LEU A 158 8.02 0.33 -17.88
C LEU A 158 6.98 -0.79 -18.03
N LEU A 159 5.71 -0.45 -17.85
CA LEU A 159 4.56 -1.34 -17.98
C LEU A 159 3.50 -0.73 -18.90
N THR A 160 2.76 -1.57 -19.61
CA THR A 160 1.62 -1.13 -20.43
C THR A 160 0.33 -0.98 -19.63
N THR A 161 0.17 -1.76 -18.57
CA THR A 161 -1.02 -1.74 -17.72
C THR A 161 -0.62 -2.07 -16.29
N ASN A 162 -1.36 -1.53 -15.32
CA ASN A 162 -1.12 -1.81 -13.92
C ASN A 162 -1.73 -3.17 -13.51
N PRO A 163 -0.91 -4.21 -13.24
CA PRO A 163 -1.41 -5.53 -12.90
C PRO A 163 -2.10 -5.57 -11.52
N ALA A 164 -1.76 -4.64 -10.60
CA ALA A 164 -2.43 -4.57 -9.31
C ALA A 164 -3.88 -4.09 -9.41
N ALA A 165 -4.24 -3.32 -10.44
CA ALA A 165 -5.60 -2.82 -10.60
C ALA A 165 -6.64 -3.94 -10.78
N ARG A 166 -6.23 -5.07 -11.40
CA ARG A 166 -7.07 -6.23 -11.66
C ARG A 166 -6.88 -7.39 -10.67
N SER A 167 -6.06 -7.20 -9.64
CA SER A 167 -5.81 -8.23 -8.62
C SER A 167 -6.96 -8.35 -7.63
N LYS A 168 -7.24 -9.57 -7.19
CA LYS A 168 -8.27 -9.87 -6.18
C LYS A 168 -7.65 -9.83 -4.79
N ARG A 169 -8.32 -9.16 -3.85
CA ARG A 169 -7.93 -9.06 -2.44
C ARG A 169 -8.94 -9.80 -1.56
N PRO A 170 -8.52 -10.32 -0.40
CA PRO A 170 -9.45 -10.74 0.64
C PRO A 170 -10.37 -9.59 1.03
N ARG A 171 -11.66 -9.86 1.19
CA ARG A 171 -12.62 -8.87 1.70
C ARG A 171 -12.48 -8.81 3.22
N SER A 172 -12.55 -7.61 3.78
CA SER A 172 -12.73 -7.46 5.22
C SER A 172 -14.17 -7.87 5.54
N THR A 173 -14.30 -8.99 6.24
CA THR A 173 -15.61 -9.50 6.68
C THR A 173 -16.03 -8.93 8.03
N ASN A 174 -15.10 -8.36 8.79
CA ASN A 174 -15.35 -7.84 10.13
C ASN A 174 -14.99 -6.37 10.21
N SER A 175 -15.96 -5.50 9.95
CA SER A 175 -15.97 -4.19 10.58
C SER A 175 -16.78 -4.33 11.88
N GLU A 176 -16.11 -4.60 12.97
CA GLU A 176 -16.76 -4.41 14.26
C GLU A 176 -17.33 -3.00 14.33
N PRO A 177 -18.57 -2.84 14.81
CA PRO A 177 -19.14 -1.51 14.94
C PRO A 177 -18.26 -0.66 15.85
N ILE A 178 -18.00 0.58 15.43
CA ILE A 178 -17.21 1.52 16.23
C ILE A 178 -17.98 1.80 17.50
N HIS A 179 -17.44 1.37 18.63
CA HIS A 179 -18.01 1.70 19.96
C HIS A 179 -17.69 3.16 20.26
N VAL A 180 -18.72 4.00 20.26
CA VAL A 180 -18.63 5.41 20.67
C VAL A 180 -19.08 5.52 22.12
N TRP A 181 -18.29 6.21 22.92
CA TRP A 181 -18.66 6.46 24.32
C TRP A 181 -19.90 7.32 24.42
N THR A 182 -20.79 6.97 25.34
CA THR A 182 -21.91 7.83 25.72
C THR A 182 -21.41 9.06 26.48
N ALA A 183 -22.25 10.10 26.55
CA ALA A 183 -21.90 11.32 27.31
C ALA A 183 -21.59 10.99 28.79
N HIS A 184 -22.31 10.03 29.39
CA HIS A 184 -22.08 9.57 30.75
C HIS A 184 -20.69 8.88 30.89
N GLN A 185 -20.32 7.98 29.99
CA GLN A 185 -19.02 7.31 30.00
C GLN A 185 -17.87 8.31 29.81
N LEU A 186 -18.03 9.27 28.90
CA LEU A 186 -17.06 10.35 28.71
C LEU A 186 -16.90 11.20 29.95
N GLY A 187 -18.02 11.57 30.62
CA GLY A 187 -18.01 12.29 31.88
C GLY A 187 -17.28 11.55 32.99
N ALA A 188 -17.56 10.27 33.17
CA ALA A 188 -16.88 9.39 34.12
C ALA A 188 -15.36 9.32 33.85
N PHE A 189 -14.97 9.15 32.59
CA PHE A 189 -13.56 9.18 32.18
C PHE A 189 -12.87 10.51 32.55
N LEU A 190 -13.47 11.65 32.21
CA LEU A 190 -12.92 12.95 32.51
C LEU A 190 -12.81 13.21 34.02
N THR A 191 -13.74 12.73 34.81
CA THR A 191 -13.70 12.82 36.27
C THR A 191 -12.53 12.02 36.83
N THR A 192 -12.36 10.77 36.39
CA THR A 192 -11.24 9.90 36.80
C THR A 192 -9.90 10.46 36.37
N ALA A 193 -9.82 11.02 35.16
CA ALA A 193 -8.60 11.57 34.58
C ALA A 193 -8.22 12.96 35.11
N ARG A 194 -9.00 13.55 36.03
CA ARG A 194 -8.87 14.96 36.47
C ARG A 194 -7.46 15.35 36.94
N PHE A 195 -6.78 14.43 37.59
CA PHE A 195 -5.40 14.66 38.12
C PHE A 195 -4.31 14.14 37.20
N HIS A 196 -4.67 13.62 36.03
CA HIS A 196 -3.68 13.13 35.07
C HIS A 196 -3.00 14.31 34.33
N ARG A 197 -1.69 14.18 34.07
CA ARG A 197 -0.90 15.22 33.40
C ARG A 197 -1.44 15.68 32.03
N LEU A 198 -2.19 14.81 31.34
CA LEU A 198 -2.80 15.09 30.04
C LEU A 198 -4.28 15.47 30.14
N PHE A 199 -4.79 15.81 31.31
CA PHE A 199 -6.20 16.11 31.50
C PHE A 199 -6.70 17.22 30.57
N ALA A 200 -5.93 18.32 30.45
CA ALA A 200 -6.27 19.42 29.55
C ALA A 200 -6.40 18.96 28.09
N PHE A 201 -5.50 18.06 27.66
CA PHE A 201 -5.56 17.47 26.33
C PHE A 201 -6.82 16.60 26.15
N TYR A 202 -7.15 15.73 27.11
CA TYR A 202 -8.35 14.90 27.04
C TYR A 202 -9.61 15.76 27.01
N ARG A 203 -9.68 16.81 27.84
CA ARG A 203 -10.79 17.74 27.85
C ARG A 203 -10.94 18.48 26.53
N LEU A 204 -9.84 19.01 25.99
CA LEU A 204 -9.83 19.67 24.68
C LEU A 204 -10.31 18.72 23.57
N ALA A 205 -9.77 17.51 23.51
CA ALA A 205 -10.18 16.53 22.53
C ALA A 205 -11.66 16.14 22.63
N ALA A 206 -12.18 16.00 23.86
CA ALA A 206 -13.58 15.67 24.10
C ALA A 206 -14.54 16.80 23.63
N TYR A 207 -14.21 18.07 23.89
CA TYR A 207 -15.06 19.20 23.51
C TYR A 207 -14.96 19.60 22.05
N THR A 208 -13.79 19.43 21.43
CA THR A 208 -13.56 19.88 20.05
C THR A 208 -13.66 18.77 19.03
N GLY A 209 -13.62 17.49 19.43
CA GLY A 209 -13.51 16.37 18.53
C GLY A 209 -12.20 16.34 17.74
N ALA A 210 -11.21 17.13 18.12
CA ALA A 210 -9.95 17.25 17.39
C ALA A 210 -9.12 15.98 17.51
N ARG A 211 -8.49 15.59 16.37
CA ARG A 211 -7.57 14.45 16.38
C ARG A 211 -6.31 14.79 17.19
N ALA A 212 -5.74 13.79 17.88
CA ALA A 212 -4.54 13.95 18.69
C ALA A 212 -3.40 14.68 17.95
N ALA A 213 -3.17 14.34 16.69
CA ALA A 213 -2.16 15.00 15.86
C ALA A 213 -2.47 16.49 15.62
N SER A 214 -3.75 16.86 15.47
CA SER A 214 -4.15 18.26 15.27
C SER A 214 -3.97 19.09 16.55
N CYS A 215 -4.20 18.49 17.71
CA CYS A 215 -3.96 19.15 18.99
C CYS A 215 -2.47 19.43 19.27
N CYS A 216 -1.57 18.61 18.70
CA CYS A 216 -0.12 18.76 18.88
C CYS A 216 0.53 19.70 17.85
N THR A 217 -0.12 19.94 16.70
CA THR A 217 0.43 20.75 15.59
C THR A 217 -0.17 22.14 15.46
N SER A 218 -1.21 22.48 16.21
CA SER A 218 -1.70 23.85 16.28
C SER A 218 -0.59 24.70 16.89
N GLY A 219 0.16 25.41 16.01
CA GLY A 219 1.33 26.22 16.33
C GLY A 219 1.01 27.46 17.17
N GLY A 220 0.46 27.23 18.33
CA GLY A 220 0.57 28.18 19.45
C GLY A 220 1.96 28.04 20.08
N PRO A 221 2.40 29.05 20.87
CA PRO A 221 3.67 28.93 21.58
C PRO A 221 3.74 27.60 22.30
N PRO A 222 4.93 26.95 22.35
CA PRO A 222 5.05 25.67 22.99
C PRO A 222 4.44 25.78 24.37
N TRP A 223 3.39 25.01 24.64
CA TRP A 223 2.80 24.93 25.97
C TRP A 223 3.89 24.41 26.90
N THR A 224 4.73 25.35 27.38
CA THR A 224 5.68 25.07 28.44
C THR A 224 4.85 24.82 29.68
N TRP A 225 4.62 23.54 29.95
CA TRP A 225 4.11 23.12 31.23
C TRP A 225 5.16 23.47 32.28
N THR A 226 5.13 24.73 32.74
CA THR A 226 5.86 25.14 33.94
C THR A 226 5.28 24.33 35.08
N ARG A 227 6.04 23.34 35.50
CA ARG A 227 5.81 22.61 36.74
C ARG A 227 5.64 23.66 37.84
N PRO A 228 4.52 23.72 38.59
CA PRO A 228 4.49 24.59 39.76
C PRO A 228 5.62 24.13 40.68
N ARG A 229 6.53 25.08 40.95
CA ARG A 229 7.61 24.90 41.94
C ARG A 229 6.96 24.90 43.33
N SER A 230 6.56 23.77 43.80
CA SER A 230 6.34 23.40 45.19
C SER A 230 5.36 22.22 45.30
N LEU A 231 5.88 21.02 45.13
CA LEU A 231 5.40 19.86 45.89
C LEU A 231 6.60 18.94 46.06
N SER A 232 7.01 18.79 47.31
CA SER A 232 8.12 17.99 47.77
C SER A 232 8.06 16.55 47.29
N ALA A 233 9.23 15.98 47.12
CA ALA A 233 9.51 14.61 46.72
C ALA A 233 8.65 13.57 47.46
N ALA A 234 7.67 13.00 46.74
CA ALA A 234 7.17 11.68 47.03
C ALA A 234 7.38 10.83 45.75
N GLN A 235 8.04 9.71 45.93
CA GLN A 235 8.52 8.80 44.90
C GLN A 235 7.46 8.44 43.89
N PRO A 236 7.78 8.28 42.59
CA PRO A 236 6.84 7.75 41.60
C PRO A 236 6.63 6.26 41.87
N ARG A 237 5.49 5.90 42.40
CA ARG A 237 5.00 4.53 42.33
C ARG A 237 4.74 4.20 40.85
N SER A 238 5.24 3.02 40.46
CA SER A 238 5.11 2.43 39.13
C SER A 238 3.74 2.69 38.50
N CYS A 239 3.77 3.07 37.21
CA CYS A 239 2.57 3.06 36.38
C CYS A 239 2.06 1.61 36.29
N ALA A 240 1.18 1.22 37.19
CA ALA A 240 0.37 0.05 37.02
C ALA A 240 -0.52 0.29 35.78
N ALA A 241 -0.48 -0.63 34.85
CA ALA A 241 -1.39 -0.68 33.73
C ALA A 241 -2.81 -0.54 34.26
N ILE A 242 -3.56 0.44 33.76
CA ILE A 242 -5.00 0.54 34.01
C ILE A 242 -5.61 -0.58 33.17
N GLU A 243 -5.81 -1.74 33.80
CA GLU A 243 -6.72 -2.77 33.27
C GLU A 243 -8.11 -2.15 33.22
N LEU A 244 -8.58 -1.90 32.01
CA LEU A 244 -9.97 -1.59 31.74
C LEU A 244 -10.77 -2.87 32.06
N ARG A 245 -11.27 -2.99 33.28
CA ARG A 245 -12.28 -4.01 33.62
C ARG A 245 -13.50 -3.74 32.75
N GLU A 246 -13.90 -4.74 31.98
CA GLU A 246 -15.17 -4.72 31.27
C GLU A 246 -16.31 -4.39 32.27
N PRO A 247 -17.25 -3.50 31.89
CA PRO A 247 -18.42 -3.25 32.71
C PRO A 247 -19.21 -4.55 32.82
N PRO A 248 -19.86 -4.83 34.01
CA PRO A 248 -20.65 -6.02 34.18
C PRO A 248 -21.76 -6.07 33.12
N LYS A 249 -21.94 -7.23 32.49
CA LYS A 249 -23.07 -7.50 31.60
C LYS A 249 -24.37 -7.20 32.35
N VAL A 250 -25.11 -6.21 31.90
CA VAL A 250 -26.47 -5.95 32.39
C VAL A 250 -27.35 -6.99 31.70
N ASP A 251 -27.76 -7.99 32.44
CA ASP A 251 -28.76 -8.94 32.00
C ASP A 251 -30.07 -8.18 31.78
N GLY A 252 -30.47 -8.04 30.53
CA GLY A 252 -31.75 -7.46 30.16
C GLY A 252 -32.88 -8.44 30.52
N PRO A 253 -34.07 -7.96 30.95
CA PRO A 253 -35.19 -8.81 31.34
C PRO A 253 -35.68 -9.62 30.13
N ALA A 254 -35.75 -10.95 30.33
CA ALA A 254 -36.35 -11.89 29.40
C ALA A 254 -37.82 -11.50 29.13
N ARG A 255 -38.11 -11.08 27.89
CA ARG A 255 -39.49 -10.93 27.43
C ARG A 255 -40.05 -12.33 27.09
N SER A 256 -40.88 -12.84 27.98
CA SER A 256 -41.74 -14.00 27.71
C SER A 256 -42.80 -13.58 26.66
N VAL A 257 -42.68 -14.12 25.45
CA VAL A 257 -43.76 -14.06 24.46
C VAL A 257 -44.67 -15.24 24.72
N SER A 258 -45.85 -14.96 25.30
CA SER A 258 -46.96 -15.91 25.41
C SER A 258 -47.61 -15.99 24.03
N THR A 259 -47.52 -17.15 23.40
CA THR A 259 -48.35 -17.53 22.25
C THR A 259 -49.69 -18.04 22.77
N ALA A 260 -50.75 -17.28 22.56
CA ALA A 260 -52.11 -17.79 22.62
C ALA A 260 -52.64 -17.93 21.18
N THR A 261 -52.98 -19.17 20.86
CA THR A 261 -53.83 -19.54 19.71
C THR A 261 -55.27 -19.61 20.17
N PRO A 262 -56.26 -19.24 19.37
CA PRO A 262 -57.18 -20.25 18.92
C PRO A 262 -57.18 -20.56 17.41
#